data_d59d3418630455a9deb7eba1a7d46dc1
#
_entry.id   d59d3418630455a9deb7eba1a7d46dc1
#
_cell.length_a   1.000
_cell.length_b   1.000
_cell.length_c   1.000
_cell.angle_alpha   90.00
_cell.angle_beta   90.00
_cell.angle_gamma   90.00
#
_symmetry.space_group_name_H-M   'P 1'
#
loop_
_entity.id
_entity.type
_entity.pdbx_description
1 polymer ?
#
loop_
_entity_poly.entity_id
_entity_poly.type
_entity_poly.pdbx_seq_one_letter_code
_entity_poly.pdbx_strand_id
1 'polypeptide(L)'
;WIRVNKGWKVRFWTDADNRELIERDFSWFLPIFDSYKENIKRADAVRYFILYSYGGLYVDLDFLALKPIDKFLSRYNGSLFLGEEPREHSRILYNMTRLVCNALMLSRPKHPFWLHVECLTTSKR
;
A
#
# COMPACT_ATOMS: atom_id res chain seq x y z
N TRP A 1 2.67 -3.62 16.14
CA TRP A 1 1.45 -4.02 15.43
C TRP A 1 0.86 -5.28 16.03
N ILE A 2 1.62 -6.37 16.18
CA ILE A 2 1.16 -7.68 16.66
C ILE A 2 0.52 -7.60 18.06
N ARG A 3 1.13 -6.85 18.97
CA ARG A 3 0.61 -6.70 20.36
C ARG A 3 -0.75 -6.01 20.42
N VAL A 4 -0.99 -5.06 19.53
CA VAL A 4 -2.18 -4.20 19.52
C VAL A 4 -3.30 -4.82 18.71
N ASN A 5 -2.97 -5.54 17.64
CA ASN A 5 -3.92 -6.13 16.68
C ASN A 5 -3.94 -7.66 16.79
N LYS A 6 -4.38 -8.15 17.97
CA LYS A 6 -4.42 -9.56 18.32
C LYS A 6 -5.29 -10.34 17.38
N GLY A 7 -5.32 -10.96 16.56
CA GLY A 7 -6.21 -11.64 15.61
C GLY A 7 -5.87 -11.36 14.15
N TRP A 8 -5.04 -10.37 13.92
CA TRP A 8 -4.52 -10.10 12.59
C TRP A 8 -3.26 -10.91 12.32
N LYS A 9 -3.19 -11.52 11.15
CA LYS A 9 -1.97 -12.16 10.67
C LYS A 9 -1.05 -11.07 10.10
N VAL A 10 0.19 -11.01 10.59
CA VAL A 10 1.20 -10.08 10.10
C VAL A 10 2.11 -10.83 9.13
N ARG A 11 2.34 -10.25 7.95
CA ARG A 11 3.27 -10.73 6.95
C ARG A 11 4.29 -9.64 6.65
N PHE A 12 5.55 -9.97 6.77
CA PHE A 12 6.65 -9.14 6.28
C PHE A 12 6.96 -9.55 4.84
N TRP A 13 7.11 -8.54 4.00
CA TRP A 13 7.42 -8.73 2.59
C TRP A 13 8.88 -8.37 2.34
N THR A 14 9.67 -9.33 1.89
CA THR A 14 11.05 -9.10 1.45
C THR A 14 11.08 -8.69 -0.02
N ASP A 15 12.22 -8.18 -0.50
CA ASP A 15 12.41 -7.86 -1.92
C ASP A 15 12.22 -9.11 -2.81
N ALA A 16 12.60 -10.29 -2.31
CA ALA A 16 12.40 -11.55 -3.01
C ALA A 16 10.89 -11.91 -3.10
N ASP A 17 10.14 -11.81 -1.99
CA ASP A 17 8.69 -12.04 -1.98
C ASP A 17 7.97 -11.08 -2.93
N ASN A 18 8.39 -9.83 -2.95
CA ASN A 18 7.83 -8.78 -3.80
C ASN A 18 8.01 -9.13 -5.29
N ARG A 19 9.22 -9.51 -5.67
CA ARG A 19 9.52 -9.88 -7.05
C ARG A 19 8.79 -11.16 -7.45
N GLU A 20 8.76 -12.18 -6.58
CA GLU A 20 8.01 -13.42 -6.81
C GLU A 20 6.52 -13.16 -7.03
N LEU A 21 5.90 -12.28 -6.25
CA LEU A 21 4.50 -11.89 -6.45
C LEU A 21 4.27 -11.33 -7.85
N ILE A 22 5.13 -10.39 -8.28
CA ILE A 22 5.01 -9.76 -9.60
C ILE A 22 5.22 -10.80 -10.72
N GLU A 23 6.23 -11.64 -10.61
CA GLU A 23 6.54 -12.65 -11.61
C GLU A 23 5.41 -13.67 -11.77
N ARG A 24 4.84 -14.14 -10.67
CA ARG A 24 3.80 -15.16 -10.65
C ARG A 24 2.44 -14.63 -11.11
N ASP A 25 2.01 -13.50 -10.56
CA ASP A 25 0.61 -13.03 -10.68
C ASP A 25 0.46 -11.83 -11.63
N PHE A 26 1.56 -11.12 -11.94
CA PHE A 26 1.57 -9.88 -12.73
C PHE A 26 2.77 -9.83 -13.70
N SER A 27 3.03 -10.93 -14.39
CA SER A 27 4.19 -11.09 -15.30
C SER A 27 4.32 -9.98 -16.33
N TRP A 28 3.21 -9.37 -16.74
CA TRP A 28 3.19 -8.21 -17.63
C TRP A 28 3.88 -6.98 -17.05
N PHE A 29 3.92 -6.83 -15.72
CA PHE A 29 4.56 -5.73 -15.03
C PHE A 29 6.04 -6.00 -14.70
N LEU A 30 6.47 -7.25 -14.75
CA LEU A 30 7.84 -7.66 -14.37
C LEU A 30 8.94 -6.88 -15.07
N PRO A 31 8.88 -6.63 -16.40
CA PRO A 31 9.93 -5.84 -17.07
C PRO A 31 10.02 -4.40 -16.53
N ILE A 32 8.88 -3.82 -16.14
CA ILE A 32 8.81 -2.48 -15.55
C ILE A 32 9.39 -2.52 -14.13
N PHE A 33 8.96 -3.50 -13.33
CA PHE A 33 9.43 -3.69 -11.96
C PHE A 33 10.95 -3.89 -11.89
N ASP A 34 11.50 -4.73 -12.75
CA ASP A 34 12.95 -4.98 -12.81
C ASP A 34 13.74 -3.78 -13.36
N SER A 35 13.10 -2.88 -14.11
CA SER A 35 13.74 -1.66 -14.63
C SER A 35 13.98 -0.58 -13.57
N TYR A 36 13.29 -0.63 -12.43
CA TYR A 36 13.51 0.31 -11.34
C TYR A 36 14.91 0.11 -10.73
N LYS A 37 15.75 1.16 -10.78
CA LYS A 37 17.10 1.12 -10.23
C LYS A 37 17.12 1.16 -8.70
N GLU A 38 16.15 1.89 -8.10
CA GLU A 38 16.07 2.09 -6.67
C GLU A 38 15.07 1.12 -6.04
N ASN A 39 15.46 0.44 -4.97
CA ASN A 39 14.58 -0.49 -4.25
C ASN A 39 13.33 0.19 -3.70
N ILE A 40 13.43 1.46 -3.32
CA ILE A 40 12.28 2.21 -2.82
C ILE A 40 11.15 2.29 -3.87
N LYS A 41 11.48 2.47 -5.15
CA LYS A 41 10.49 2.51 -6.23
C LYS A 41 9.81 1.16 -6.43
N ARG A 42 10.55 0.05 -6.24
CA ARG A 42 9.97 -1.30 -6.26
C ARG A 42 9.01 -1.50 -5.09
N ALA A 43 9.41 -1.06 -3.89
CA ALA A 43 8.55 -1.12 -2.71
C ALA A 43 7.29 -0.26 -2.87
N ASP A 44 7.42 0.95 -3.43
CA ASP A 44 6.28 1.83 -3.71
C ASP A 44 5.30 1.24 -4.73
N ALA A 45 5.81 0.56 -5.74
CA ALA A 45 4.95 -0.05 -6.74
C ALA A 45 4.26 -1.31 -6.22
N VAL A 46 5.00 -2.22 -5.56
CA VAL A 46 4.49 -3.54 -5.20
C VAL A 46 3.38 -3.50 -4.14
N ARG A 47 3.33 -2.47 -3.28
CA ARG A 47 2.29 -2.37 -2.25
C ARG A 47 0.86 -2.38 -2.81
N TYR A 48 0.66 -1.86 -4.01
CA TYR A 48 -0.63 -1.87 -4.70
C TYR A 48 -1.01 -3.28 -5.17
N PHE A 49 -0.07 -4.04 -5.70
CA PHE A 49 -0.24 -5.43 -6.11
C PHE A 49 -0.50 -6.35 -4.92
N ILE A 50 0.17 -6.11 -3.79
CA ILE A 50 -0.07 -6.81 -2.53
C ILE A 50 -1.52 -6.58 -2.08
N LEU A 51 -1.98 -5.32 -2.03
CA LEU A 51 -3.33 -4.97 -1.62
C LEU A 51 -4.38 -5.50 -2.60
N TYR A 52 -4.11 -5.48 -3.90
CA TYR A 52 -4.99 -6.11 -4.87
C TYR A 52 -5.11 -7.62 -4.65
N SER A 53 -3.98 -8.31 -4.47
CA SER A 53 -3.97 -9.78 -4.35
C SER A 53 -4.54 -10.27 -3.04
N TYR A 54 -4.15 -9.67 -1.93
CA TYR A 54 -4.43 -10.17 -0.58
C TYR A 54 -5.40 -9.29 0.21
N GLY A 55 -5.57 -8.03 -0.16
CA GLY A 55 -6.26 -7.06 0.68
C GLY A 55 -5.55 -6.85 2.02
N GLY A 56 -6.32 -6.44 3.02
CA GLY A 56 -5.81 -6.19 4.36
C GLY A 56 -5.26 -4.79 4.54
N LEU A 57 -4.44 -4.63 5.57
CA LEU A 57 -3.79 -3.37 5.92
C LEU A 57 -2.32 -3.42 5.50
N TYR A 58 -1.94 -2.58 4.55
CA TYR A 58 -0.55 -2.25 4.26
C TYR A 58 -0.12 -1.08 5.15
N VAL A 59 1.05 -1.20 5.73
CA VAL A 59 1.65 -0.16 6.56
C VAL A 59 3.17 -0.19 6.45
N ASP A 60 3.79 0.97 6.28
CA ASP A 60 5.25 1.09 6.32
C ASP A 60 5.79 0.81 7.74
N LEU A 61 7.03 0.30 7.83
CA LEU A 61 7.59 -0.20 9.08
C LEU A 61 7.84 0.88 10.14
N ASP A 62 7.87 2.14 9.76
CA ASP A 62 8.03 3.30 10.65
C ASP A 62 6.73 3.75 11.33
N PHE A 63 5.58 3.12 11.02
CA PHE A 63 4.31 3.38 11.69
C PHE A 63 4.15 2.58 12.98
N LEU A 64 3.74 3.27 14.04
CA LEU A 64 3.42 2.66 15.33
C LEU A 64 1.91 2.51 15.52
N ALA A 65 1.45 1.29 15.81
CA ALA A 65 0.05 1.06 16.16
C ALA A 65 -0.22 1.48 17.62
N LEU A 66 -1.01 2.53 17.80
CA LEU A 66 -1.41 3.02 19.12
C LEU A 66 -2.72 2.39 19.60
N LYS A 67 -3.59 1.95 18.68
CA LYS A 67 -4.91 1.36 18.97
C LYS A 67 -5.20 0.22 17.99
N PRO A 68 -6.05 -0.74 18.39
CA PRO A 68 -6.51 -1.79 17.48
C PRO A 68 -7.26 -1.22 16.28
N ILE A 69 -6.91 -1.69 15.08
CA ILE A 69 -7.54 -1.27 13.83
C ILE A 69 -9.03 -1.69 13.77
N ASP A 70 -9.41 -2.76 14.46
CA ASP A 70 -10.80 -3.22 14.53
C ASP A 70 -11.74 -2.16 15.08
N LYS A 71 -11.27 -1.31 16.02
CA LYS A 71 -12.06 -0.18 16.54
C LYS A 71 -12.35 0.87 15.47
N PHE A 72 -11.47 1.03 14.51
CA PHE A 72 -11.70 1.91 13.36
C PHE A 72 -12.69 1.24 12.40
N LEU A 73 -12.44 0.00 12.03
CA LEU A 73 -13.26 -0.75 11.07
C LEU A 73 -14.71 -0.94 11.54
N SER A 74 -14.93 -1.10 12.85
CA SER A 74 -16.29 -1.21 13.40
C SER A 74 -17.12 0.08 13.27
N ARG A 75 -16.49 1.23 13.05
CA ARG A 75 -17.15 2.54 12.90
C ARG A 75 -17.44 2.91 11.45
N TYR A 76 -16.68 2.37 10.52
CA TYR A 76 -16.71 2.78 9.12
C TYR A 76 -16.97 1.58 8.21
N ASN A 77 -18.09 1.60 7.53
CA ASN A 77 -18.44 0.59 6.55
C ASN A 77 -17.84 0.95 5.18
N GLY A 78 -16.57 0.63 4.99
CA GLY A 78 -15.84 0.90 3.75
C GLY A 78 -15.03 -0.32 3.27
N SER A 79 -14.78 -0.37 1.97
CA SER A 79 -13.97 -1.42 1.34
C SER A 79 -12.57 -0.95 0.94
N LEU A 80 -12.31 0.35 1.06
CA LEU A 80 -11.03 1.01 0.78
C LEU A 80 -10.84 2.17 1.75
N PHE A 81 -9.67 2.22 2.40
CA PHE A 81 -9.25 3.34 3.24
C PHE A 81 -7.82 3.70 2.86
N LEU A 82 -7.58 4.99 2.69
CA LEU A 82 -6.26 5.54 2.35
C LEU A 82 -5.86 6.52 3.44
N GLY A 83 -4.60 6.46 3.87
CA GLY A 83 -4.03 7.44 4.77
C GLY A 83 -3.94 8.82 4.12
N GLU A 84 -3.93 9.85 4.94
CA GLU A 84 -3.70 11.23 4.52
C GLU A 84 -2.46 11.76 5.23
N GLU A 85 -1.59 12.44 4.49
CA GLU A 85 -0.46 13.15 5.07
C GLU A 85 -0.93 14.27 6.01
N PRO A 86 -0.19 14.58 7.08
CA PRO A 86 -0.45 15.75 7.89
C PRO A 86 -0.56 17.01 7.00
N ARG A 87 -1.56 17.86 7.29
CA ARG A 87 -1.83 19.04 6.45
C ARG A 87 -0.65 19.97 6.31
N GLU A 88 0.15 20.07 7.37
CA GLU A 88 1.39 20.86 7.38
C GLU A 88 2.40 20.32 6.36
N HIS A 89 2.60 19.01 6.31
CA HIS A 89 3.47 18.36 5.33
C HIS A 89 2.95 18.59 3.90
N SER A 90 1.65 18.38 3.68
CA SER A 90 1.03 18.59 2.37
C SER A 90 1.24 20.02 1.85
N ARG A 91 1.11 21.03 2.73
CA ARG A 91 1.29 22.45 2.37
C ARG A 91 2.75 22.81 2.16
N ILE A 92 3.65 22.43 3.07
CA ILE A 92 5.05 22.87 3.07
C ILE A 92 5.84 22.18 1.97
N LEU A 93 5.67 20.86 1.82
CA LEU A 93 6.48 20.06 0.89
C LEU A 93 5.93 20.02 -0.53
N TYR A 94 4.60 20.10 -0.69
CA TYR A 94 3.95 19.86 -1.99
C TYR A 94 3.04 21.00 -2.44
N ASN A 95 2.90 22.06 -1.63
CA ASN A 95 1.96 23.17 -1.89
C ASN A 95 0.52 22.67 -2.17
N MET A 96 0.09 21.63 -1.47
CA MET A 96 -1.22 21.00 -1.60
C MET A 96 -2.03 21.14 -0.32
N THR A 97 -3.34 21.25 -0.44
CA THR A 97 -4.24 21.31 0.73
C THR A 97 -4.43 19.94 1.39
N ARG A 98 -4.36 18.87 0.61
CA ARG A 98 -4.46 17.47 1.04
C ARG A 98 -3.60 16.59 0.14
N LEU A 99 -2.97 15.59 0.73
CA LEU A 99 -2.17 14.59 0.02
C LEU A 99 -2.50 13.21 0.58
N VAL A 100 -2.86 12.29 -0.31
CA VAL A 100 -3.06 10.88 0.05
C VAL A 100 -1.69 10.23 0.24
N CYS A 101 -1.54 9.55 1.37
CA CYS A 101 -0.34 8.82 1.74
C CYS A 101 -0.45 7.37 1.27
N ASN A 102 0.62 6.83 0.71
CA ASN A 102 0.69 5.41 0.32
C ASN A 102 1.35 4.52 1.39
N ALA A 103 1.72 5.10 2.52
CA ALA A 103 2.37 4.41 3.63
C ALA A 103 1.37 3.70 4.58
N LEU A 104 0.08 4.05 4.51
CA LEU A 104 -0.99 3.43 5.28
C LEU A 104 -2.23 3.28 4.40
N MET A 105 -2.56 2.06 4.02
CA MET A 105 -3.67 1.76 3.12
C MET A 105 -4.35 0.46 3.55
N LEU A 106 -5.69 0.42 3.48
CA LEU A 106 -6.46 -0.78 3.79
C LEU A 106 -7.51 -1.00 2.71
N SER A 107 -7.64 -2.23 2.25
CA SER A 107 -8.70 -2.59 1.32
C SER A 107 -9.08 -4.07 1.45
N ARG A 108 -10.27 -4.40 0.91
CA ARG A 108 -10.58 -5.81 0.61
C ARG A 108 -9.75 -6.29 -0.60
N PRO A 109 -9.47 -7.59 -0.71
CA PRO A 109 -8.77 -8.13 -1.88
C PRO A 109 -9.57 -7.88 -3.17
N LYS A 110 -8.86 -7.77 -4.28
CA LYS A 110 -9.43 -7.53 -5.62
C LYS A 110 -10.26 -6.24 -5.72
N HIS A 111 -9.94 -5.24 -4.90
CA HIS A 111 -10.62 -3.94 -5.00
C HIS A 111 -10.26 -3.25 -6.33
N PRO A 112 -11.25 -2.82 -7.16
CA PRO A 112 -11.00 -2.31 -8.51
C PRO A 112 -10.15 -1.05 -8.56
N PHE A 113 -10.11 -0.28 -7.48
CA PHE A 113 -9.26 0.92 -7.36
C PHE A 113 -7.79 0.63 -7.72
N TRP A 114 -7.25 -0.53 -7.28
CA TRP A 114 -5.85 -0.86 -7.50
C TRP A 114 -5.51 -1.10 -8.97
N LEU A 115 -6.46 -1.62 -9.76
CA LEU A 115 -6.28 -1.78 -11.20
C LEU A 115 -6.08 -0.43 -11.91
N HIS A 116 -6.77 0.62 -11.45
CA HIS A 116 -6.56 1.97 -11.98
C HIS A 116 -5.20 2.54 -11.59
N VAL A 117 -4.75 2.33 -10.35
CA VAL A 117 -3.42 2.76 -9.89
C VAL A 117 -2.32 2.06 -10.68
N GLU A 118 -2.44 0.75 -10.90
CA GLU A 118 -1.51 -0.05 -11.70
C GLU A 118 -1.42 0.47 -13.14
N CYS A 119 -2.54 0.78 -13.79
CA CYS A 119 -2.56 1.42 -15.11
C CYS A 119 -1.83 2.76 -15.16
N LEU A 120 -2.01 3.60 -14.14
CA LEU A 120 -1.35 4.92 -14.08
C LEU A 120 0.16 4.82 -13.89
N THR A 121 0.65 3.79 -13.20
CA THR A 121 2.10 3.55 -13.04
C THR A 121 2.78 3.13 -14.35
N THR A 122 2.02 2.59 -15.30
CA THR A 122 2.52 2.19 -16.63
C THR A 122 2.44 3.30 -17.66
N SER A 123 1.53 4.28 -17.50
CA SER A 123 1.24 5.31 -18.50
C SER A 123 2.16 6.53 -18.47
N LYS A 124 3.04 6.66 -17.48
CA LYS A 124 3.95 7.81 -17.33
C LYS A 124 5.37 7.49 -17.81
N ARG A 125 5.48 6.93 -18.98
CA ARG A 125 6.76 6.85 -19.72
C ARG A 125 6.67 7.58 -21.05
#